data_20aa38f4ca72d5678fd54aefc6e23aac
#
_entry.id   20aa38f4ca72d5678fd54aefc6e23aac
#
_cell.length_a   1.000
_cell.length_b   1.000
_cell.length_c   1.000
_cell.angle_alpha   90.00
_cell.angle_beta   90.00
_cell.angle_gamma   90.00
#
_symmetry.space_group_name_H-M   'P 1'
#
loop_
_entity.id
_entity.type
_entity.pdbx_description
1 polymer ?
#
loop_
_entity_poly.entity_id
_entity_poly.type
_entity_poly.pdbx_seq_one_letter_code
_entity_poly.pdbx_strand_id
1 'polypeptide(L)'
;MARPVTSPHDNRWSATTRFLVELTAWIFAPWAVWVLFGSWPFALGVLAVLLALPAIFSVRRDKRVIIIAVPGLVRLIIEVFLMVAAIWGVSVLFPLFMAAAVTLVSVHIVTSARRIFWLLTGR
;
A
#
# COMPACT_ATOMS: atom_id res chain seq x y z
N MET A 1 25.59 -14.09 0.61
CA MET A 1 24.26 -13.84 1.20
C MET A 1 23.29 -13.41 0.11
N ALA A 2 22.20 -14.11 -0.02
CA ALA A 2 21.20 -13.76 -1.00
C ALA A 2 20.44 -12.50 -0.57
N ARG A 3 20.38 -11.51 -1.43
CA ARG A 3 19.57 -10.33 -1.18
C ARG A 3 18.13 -10.59 -1.59
N PRO A 4 17.15 -10.05 -0.86
CA PRO A 4 15.78 -10.08 -1.35
C PRO A 4 15.70 -9.41 -2.73
N VAL A 5 14.90 -9.98 -3.61
CA VAL A 5 14.67 -9.35 -4.91
C VAL A 5 13.71 -8.18 -4.70
N THR A 6 14.21 -6.98 -5.00
CA THR A 6 13.42 -5.74 -4.91
C THR A 6 13.39 -5.06 -6.26
N SER A 7 12.56 -4.06 -6.42
CA SER A 7 12.54 -3.28 -7.64
C SER A 7 13.88 -2.56 -7.84
N PRO A 8 14.30 -2.31 -9.09
CA PRO A 8 15.57 -1.66 -9.36
C PRO A 8 15.76 -0.30 -8.70
N HIS A 9 14.67 0.38 -8.41
CA HIS A 9 14.68 1.73 -7.85
C HIS A 9 14.12 1.81 -6.44
N ASP A 10 13.86 0.64 -5.82
CA ASP A 10 13.41 0.61 -4.44
C ASP A 10 14.60 0.83 -3.50
N ASN A 11 14.34 1.44 -2.37
CA ASN A 11 15.35 1.68 -1.35
C ASN A 11 14.76 1.39 0.04
N ARG A 12 15.62 1.44 1.06
CA ARG A 12 15.18 1.15 2.43
C ARG A 12 14.02 2.03 2.87
N TRP A 13 14.08 3.32 2.58
CA TRP A 13 13.05 4.27 2.98
C TRP A 13 11.75 4.03 2.24
N SER A 14 11.83 3.78 0.94
CA SER A 14 10.67 3.47 0.11
C SER A 14 10.00 2.19 0.60
N ALA A 15 10.76 1.13 0.83
CA ALA A 15 10.23 -0.15 1.30
C ALA A 15 9.60 -0.01 2.69
N THR A 16 10.25 0.70 3.60
CA THR A 16 9.76 0.90 4.96
C THR A 16 8.47 1.73 4.97
N THR A 17 8.44 2.83 4.25
CA THR A 17 7.24 3.68 4.20
C THR A 17 6.09 2.97 3.51
N ARG A 18 6.36 2.19 2.46
CA ARG A 18 5.33 1.38 1.80
C ARG A 18 4.71 0.39 2.79
N PHE A 19 5.54 -0.31 3.56
CA PHE A 19 5.05 -1.24 4.57
C PHE A 19 4.20 -0.52 5.62
N LEU A 20 4.62 0.66 6.08
CA LEU A 20 3.87 1.43 7.07
C LEU A 20 2.52 1.90 6.51
N VAL A 21 2.46 2.31 5.25
CA VAL A 21 1.20 2.68 4.58
C VAL A 21 0.29 1.46 4.47
N GLU A 22 0.82 0.33 4.03
CA GLU A 22 0.05 -0.90 3.92
C GLU A 22 -0.48 -1.34 5.29
N LEU A 23 0.37 -1.32 6.31
CA LEU A 23 -0.01 -1.69 7.68
C LEU A 23 -1.11 -0.77 8.19
N THR A 24 -1.01 0.53 7.95
CA THR A 24 -2.02 1.51 8.33
C THR A 24 -3.36 1.18 7.65
N ALA A 25 -3.33 0.89 6.35
CA ALA A 25 -4.53 0.51 5.61
C ALA A 25 -5.14 -0.79 6.17
N TRP A 26 -4.32 -1.79 6.43
CA TRP A 26 -4.79 -3.10 6.92
C TRP A 26 -5.42 -3.03 8.32
N ILE A 27 -5.00 -2.09 9.14
CA ILE A 27 -5.54 -1.94 10.49
C ILE A 27 -6.74 -1.00 10.48
N PHE A 28 -6.59 0.19 9.93
CA PHE A 28 -7.57 1.26 10.11
C PHE A 28 -8.73 1.18 9.13
N ALA A 29 -8.53 0.72 7.89
CA ALA A 29 -9.62 0.65 6.94
C ALA A 29 -10.68 -0.41 7.30
N PRO A 30 -10.30 -1.66 7.63
CA PRO A 30 -11.29 -2.64 8.11
C PRO A 30 -11.97 -2.21 9.41
N TRP A 31 -11.23 -1.62 10.33
CA TRP A 31 -11.76 -1.11 11.57
C TRP A 31 -12.80 0.00 11.32
N ALA A 32 -12.49 0.94 10.42
CA ALA A 32 -13.42 1.99 10.03
C ALA A 32 -14.69 1.40 9.40
N VAL A 33 -14.56 0.39 8.56
CA VAL A 33 -15.69 -0.31 7.96
C VAL A 33 -16.55 -0.93 9.05
N TRP A 34 -15.96 -1.57 10.04
CA TRP A 34 -16.70 -2.15 11.15
C TRP A 34 -17.46 -1.08 11.94
N VAL A 35 -16.82 0.03 12.25
CA VAL A 35 -17.44 1.13 13.00
C VAL A 35 -18.59 1.74 12.21
N LEU A 36 -18.41 1.98 10.91
CA LEU A 36 -19.43 2.64 10.10
C LEU A 36 -20.60 1.73 9.73
N PHE A 37 -20.35 0.46 9.44
CA PHE A 37 -21.37 -0.46 8.90
C PHE A 37 -21.81 -1.51 9.91
N GLY A 38 -21.12 -1.65 11.03
CA GLY A 38 -21.47 -2.63 12.07
C GLY A 38 -21.37 -4.07 11.64
N SER A 39 -20.61 -4.36 10.56
CA SER A 39 -20.51 -5.70 10.00
C SER A 39 -19.04 -6.18 10.05
N TRP A 40 -18.76 -7.13 10.93
CA TRP A 40 -17.42 -7.72 11.01
C TRP A 40 -17.11 -8.61 9.79
N PRO A 41 -18.08 -9.34 9.17
CA PRO A 41 -17.77 -10.08 7.94
C PRO A 41 -17.35 -9.15 6.80
N PHE A 42 -18.00 -8.00 6.68
CA PHE A 42 -17.62 -7.00 5.67
C PHE A 42 -16.24 -6.44 5.96
N ALA A 43 -15.94 -6.15 7.22
CA ALA A 43 -14.62 -5.67 7.63
C ALA A 43 -13.52 -6.70 7.30
N LEU A 44 -13.75 -7.98 7.56
CA LEU A 44 -12.82 -9.05 7.21
C LEU A 44 -12.65 -9.18 5.69
N GLY A 45 -13.73 -9.00 4.92
CA GLY A 45 -13.65 -8.99 3.46
C GLY A 45 -12.78 -7.85 2.95
N VAL A 46 -12.93 -6.66 3.51
CA VAL A 46 -12.08 -5.50 3.17
C VAL A 46 -10.62 -5.80 3.51
N LEU A 47 -10.36 -6.35 4.69
CA LEU A 47 -8.99 -6.72 5.07
C LEU A 47 -8.40 -7.73 4.11
N ALA A 48 -9.18 -8.76 3.73
CA ALA A 48 -8.72 -9.78 2.80
C ALA A 48 -8.34 -9.18 1.44
N VAL A 49 -9.15 -8.26 0.92
CA VAL A 49 -8.86 -7.57 -0.35
C VAL A 49 -7.61 -6.72 -0.22
N LEU A 50 -7.48 -5.94 0.84
CA LEU A 50 -6.33 -5.05 1.05
C LEU A 50 -5.02 -5.83 1.22
N LEU A 51 -5.07 -7.02 1.80
CA LEU A 51 -3.90 -7.90 1.93
C LEU A 51 -3.59 -8.58 0.59
N ALA A 52 -4.63 -9.04 -0.10
CA ALA A 52 -4.47 -9.85 -1.32
C ALA A 52 -3.94 -9.03 -2.50
N LEU A 53 -4.40 -7.79 -2.66
CA LEU A 53 -4.02 -6.98 -3.82
C LEU A 53 -2.50 -6.81 -3.94
N PRO A 54 -1.77 -6.32 -2.93
CA PRO A 54 -0.32 -6.19 -3.08
C PRO A 54 0.41 -7.51 -3.02
N ALA A 55 -0.18 -8.55 -2.41
CA ALA A 55 0.46 -9.86 -2.30
C ALA A 55 0.36 -10.65 -3.61
N ILE A 56 -0.75 -10.52 -4.34
CA ILE A 56 -1.02 -11.32 -5.55
C ILE A 56 -0.53 -10.61 -6.80
N PHE A 57 -0.84 -9.33 -6.96
CA PHE A 57 -0.56 -8.56 -8.17
C PHE A 57 0.72 -7.76 -8.00
N SER A 58 1.69 -8.04 -8.86
CA SER A 58 2.97 -7.36 -8.79
C SER A 58 3.60 -7.22 -10.16
N VAL A 59 4.49 -6.26 -10.30
CA VAL A 59 5.26 -6.07 -11.53
C VAL A 59 6.47 -6.99 -11.48
N ARG A 60 6.89 -7.51 -12.64
CA ARG A 60 8.13 -8.28 -12.74
C ARG A 60 9.29 -7.47 -12.17
N ARG A 61 10.17 -8.14 -11.42
CA ARG A 61 11.36 -7.57 -10.80
C ARG A 61 11.07 -6.67 -9.60
N ASP A 62 9.79 -6.51 -9.21
CA ASP A 62 9.43 -5.72 -8.02
C ASP A 62 9.45 -6.57 -6.76
N LYS A 63 9.18 -7.87 -6.87
CA LYS A 63 9.19 -8.81 -5.76
C LYS A 63 9.89 -10.10 -6.16
N ARG A 64 10.38 -10.80 -5.14
CA ARG A 64 11.01 -12.12 -5.34
C ARG A 64 10.01 -13.15 -5.85
N VAL A 65 8.81 -13.18 -5.25
CA VAL A 65 7.73 -14.06 -5.66
C VAL A 65 6.61 -13.23 -6.25
N ILE A 66 6.24 -13.52 -7.49
CA ILE A 66 5.18 -12.83 -8.21
C ILE A 66 4.13 -13.87 -8.58
N ILE A 67 2.94 -13.77 -7.99
CA ILE A 67 1.85 -14.70 -8.29
C ILE A 67 1.21 -14.32 -9.62
N ILE A 68 0.84 -13.04 -9.79
CA ILE A 68 0.30 -12.53 -11.05
C ILE A 68 1.09 -11.27 -11.40
N ALA A 69 1.79 -11.31 -12.54
CA ALA A 69 2.51 -10.14 -13.04
C ALA A 69 1.53 -9.17 -13.69
N VAL A 70 1.66 -7.87 -13.37
CA VAL A 70 0.80 -6.82 -13.90
C VAL A 70 1.66 -5.68 -14.44
N PRO A 71 1.09 -4.83 -15.34
CA PRO A 71 1.78 -3.61 -15.77
C PRO A 71 2.05 -2.68 -14.57
N GLY A 72 3.10 -1.87 -14.69
CA GLY A 72 3.48 -0.93 -13.64
C GLY A 72 2.36 0.02 -13.23
N LEU A 73 1.57 0.47 -14.19
CA LEU A 73 0.43 1.35 -13.91
C LEU A 73 -0.61 0.67 -13.01
N VAL A 74 -0.91 -0.62 -13.25
CA VAL A 74 -1.85 -1.38 -12.43
C VAL A 74 -1.33 -1.51 -11.01
N ARG A 75 -0.04 -1.84 -10.85
CA ARG A 75 0.57 -1.93 -9.52
C ARG A 75 0.53 -0.59 -8.79
N LEU A 76 0.79 0.51 -9.50
CA LEU A 76 0.73 1.84 -8.92
C LEU A 76 -0.69 2.18 -8.47
N ILE A 77 -1.71 1.83 -9.26
CA ILE A 77 -3.11 2.02 -8.89
C ILE A 77 -3.44 1.27 -7.60
N ILE A 78 -2.95 0.03 -7.46
CA ILE A 78 -3.12 -0.75 -6.24
C ILE A 78 -2.49 -0.03 -5.04
N GLU A 79 -1.28 0.48 -5.21
CA GLU A 79 -0.59 1.20 -4.13
C GLU A 79 -1.29 2.49 -3.76
N VAL A 80 -1.80 3.24 -4.73
CA VAL A 80 -2.60 4.46 -4.48
C VAL A 80 -3.89 4.11 -3.74
N PHE A 81 -4.54 3.01 -4.11
CA PHE A 81 -5.73 2.54 -3.42
C PHE A 81 -5.45 2.27 -1.94
N LEU A 82 -4.32 1.64 -1.64
CA LEU A 82 -3.91 1.40 -0.24
C LEU A 82 -3.62 2.71 0.50
N MET A 83 -3.00 3.68 -0.16
CA MET A 83 -2.76 5.01 0.42
C MET A 83 -4.08 5.70 0.78
N VAL A 84 -5.04 5.67 -0.13
CA VAL A 84 -6.36 6.26 0.10
C VAL A 84 -7.08 5.53 1.23
N ALA A 85 -7.02 4.20 1.25
CA ALA A 85 -7.63 3.41 2.31
C ALA A 85 -7.02 3.74 3.68
N ALA A 86 -5.69 3.92 3.74
CA ALA A 86 -5.01 4.28 4.98
C ALA A 86 -5.48 5.63 5.51
N ILE A 87 -5.50 6.65 4.65
CA ILE A 87 -5.93 7.99 5.03
C ILE A 87 -7.41 7.99 5.42
N TRP A 88 -8.25 7.32 4.63
CA TRP A 88 -9.67 7.22 4.92
C TRP A 88 -9.93 6.57 6.27
N GLY A 89 -9.30 5.43 6.54
CA GLY A 89 -9.48 4.71 7.80
C GLY A 89 -9.08 5.56 9.01
N VAL A 90 -7.95 6.23 8.93
CA VAL A 90 -7.49 7.12 10.00
C VAL A 90 -8.44 8.31 10.17
N SER A 91 -8.93 8.89 9.06
CA SER A 91 -9.84 10.04 9.14
C SER A 91 -11.17 9.70 9.79
N VAL A 92 -11.66 8.48 9.59
CA VAL A 92 -12.91 8.00 10.19
C VAL A 92 -12.74 7.75 11.68
N LEU A 93 -11.67 7.07 12.07
CA LEU A 93 -11.46 6.61 13.44
C LEU A 93 -10.79 7.66 14.32
N PHE A 94 -9.80 8.33 13.78
CA PHE A 94 -8.94 9.26 14.52
C PHE A 94 -8.67 10.51 13.68
N PRO A 95 -9.67 11.40 13.50
CA PRO A 95 -9.49 12.58 12.64
C PRO A 95 -8.30 13.46 13.03
N LEU A 96 -7.93 13.48 14.32
CA LEU A 96 -6.81 14.27 14.82
C LEU A 96 -5.46 13.74 14.31
N PHE A 97 -5.40 12.47 13.91
CA PHE A 97 -4.18 11.86 13.36
C PHE A 97 -4.14 11.86 11.83
N MET A 98 -5.11 12.51 11.18
CA MET A 98 -5.14 12.58 9.72
C MET A 98 -3.89 13.24 9.15
N ALA A 99 -3.39 14.28 9.80
CA ALA A 99 -2.16 14.94 9.38
C ALA A 99 -0.96 13.98 9.39
N ALA A 100 -0.90 13.08 10.39
CA ALA A 100 0.17 12.08 10.46
C ALA A 100 0.05 11.08 9.30
N ALA A 101 -1.16 10.63 8.97
CA ALA A 101 -1.37 9.72 7.85
C ALA A 101 -1.00 10.37 6.51
N VAL A 102 -1.42 11.61 6.30
CA VAL A 102 -1.07 12.36 5.09
C VAL A 102 0.45 12.56 4.99
N THR A 103 1.10 12.86 6.11
CA THR A 103 2.55 13.01 6.17
C THR A 103 3.25 11.69 5.79
N LEU A 104 2.80 10.57 6.33
CA LEU A 104 3.35 9.26 6.00
C LEU A 104 3.25 8.97 4.51
N VAL A 105 2.07 9.19 3.93
CA VAL A 105 1.85 8.96 2.49
C VAL A 105 2.74 9.89 1.66
N SER A 106 2.86 11.15 2.05
CA SER A 106 3.69 12.14 1.35
C SER A 106 5.17 11.74 1.39
N VAL A 107 5.67 11.32 2.55
CA VAL A 107 7.05 10.83 2.69
C VAL A 107 7.26 9.58 1.83
N HIS A 108 6.29 8.68 1.81
CA HIS A 108 6.37 7.49 0.96
C HIS A 108 6.48 7.88 -0.53
N ILE A 109 5.65 8.80 -1.00
CA ILE A 109 5.68 9.24 -2.40
C ILE A 109 7.05 9.84 -2.74
N VAL A 110 7.57 10.71 -1.88
CA VAL A 110 8.87 11.35 -2.10
C VAL A 110 10.01 10.33 -2.12
N THR A 111 10.04 9.42 -1.16
CA THR A 111 11.09 8.40 -1.07
C THR A 111 10.98 7.33 -2.16
N SER A 112 9.80 7.21 -2.77
CA SER A 112 9.53 6.22 -3.81
C SER A 112 9.48 6.82 -5.22
N ALA A 113 9.86 8.08 -5.39
CA ALA A 113 9.69 8.79 -6.66
C ALA A 113 10.32 8.05 -7.84
N ARG A 114 11.54 7.51 -7.67
CA ARG A 114 12.22 6.75 -8.72
C ARG A 114 11.49 5.46 -9.06
N ARG A 115 11.02 4.76 -8.03
CA ARG A 115 10.26 3.53 -8.22
C ARG A 115 8.95 3.80 -8.94
N ILE A 116 8.25 4.87 -8.55
CA ILE A 116 6.99 5.28 -9.20
C ILE A 116 7.24 5.57 -10.68
N PHE A 117 8.29 6.31 -10.97
CA PHE A 117 8.67 6.60 -12.36
C PHE A 117 8.97 5.31 -13.13
N TRP A 118 9.71 4.39 -12.53
CA TRP A 118 9.99 3.09 -13.13
C TRP A 118 8.70 2.30 -13.40
N LEU A 119 7.74 2.29 -12.45
CA LEU A 119 6.47 1.61 -12.64
C LEU A 119 5.68 2.18 -13.81
N LEU A 120 5.76 3.50 -14.02
CA LEU A 120 5.04 4.17 -15.10
C LEU A 120 5.72 4.00 -16.46
N THR A 121 7.03 3.96 -16.51
CA THR A 121 7.79 4.00 -17.77
C THR A 121 8.51 2.70 -18.08
N GLY A 122 8.70 1.83 -17.11
CA GLY A 122 9.48 0.59 -17.28
C GLY A 122 10.99 0.82 -17.37
N ARG A 123 11.49 2.00 -16.99
CA ARG A 123 12.91 2.35 -17.12
C ARG A 123 13.59 2.51 -15.78
#